data_6eb6181b4952dcdcbe7ba8ab8afc68cf
#
_entry.id   6eb6181b4952dcdcbe7ba8ab8afc68cf
#
_cell.length_a   1.000
_cell.length_b   1.000
_cell.length_c   1.000
_cell.angle_alpha   90.00
_cell.angle_beta   90.00
_cell.angle_gamma   90.00
#
_symmetry.space_group_name_H-M   'P 1'
#
loop_
_entity.id
_entity.type
_entity.pdbx_description
1 polymer ?
#
loop_
_entity_poly.entity_id
_entity_poly.type
_entity_poly.pdbx_seq_one_letter_code
_entity_poly.pdbx_strand_id
1 'polypeptide(L)'
;MRIAIIGGHLTPALAVLEHLPKGMDAVYIGRKFALEGDTAYSLEYQAMHDRRIPFFHLTTGRLQRTFTPQTIPSLLKLPRGFWQAFRMLQTIKPDVILGFGGYVSVPVGIVGKMLGIPLIIHEQTLETGFANQILAPFADKICVSWKSSQKFFPANKAVLTGNPAVASLFEKSKPHRLTKGVLPRLVIVGGSLGSHAINALIEGCLEDLLKQYEVLHQTGDSKEFRDFDRLAQKRDSLGPILRERYTLTKFIDPDDIVSVFESAELVVTRAGINTITTLLLLNKPALVIPLPTSQKNEQLKNAQFFKQHNLGEIFNQTIGTPEKLFTIIDAMIKQKNSYTNTHATEELTTHKHSVQKIIDTVIYVAKKTSQ
;
A
#
# COMPACT_ATOMS: atom_id res chain seq x y z
N MET A 1 -16.75 -19.97 -12.19
CA MET A 1 -16.19 -18.79 -12.86
C MET A 1 -14.72 -18.69 -12.50
N ARG A 2 -13.85 -18.55 -13.51
CA ARG A 2 -12.40 -18.44 -13.32
C ARG A 2 -11.93 -17.03 -13.55
N ILE A 3 -11.23 -16.46 -12.56
CA ILE A 3 -10.66 -15.12 -12.64
C ILE A 3 -9.14 -15.19 -12.80
N ALA A 4 -8.57 -14.46 -13.78
CA ALA A 4 -7.14 -14.23 -13.86
C ALA A 4 -6.79 -12.93 -13.15
N ILE A 5 -6.08 -13.02 -12.03
CA ILE A 5 -5.59 -11.85 -11.30
C ILE A 5 -4.17 -11.55 -11.76
N ILE A 6 -3.91 -10.29 -12.10
CA ILE A 6 -2.59 -9.85 -12.54
C ILE A 6 -1.95 -9.00 -11.45
N GLY A 7 -0.75 -9.39 -11.04
CA GLY A 7 0.03 -8.69 -10.03
C GLY A 7 0.59 -7.36 -10.49
N GLY A 8 0.81 -6.52 -9.54
CA GLY A 8 1.44 -5.21 -9.59
C GLY A 8 1.51 -4.69 -8.17
N HIS A 9 0.35 -4.57 -7.55
CA HIS A 9 0.23 -4.35 -6.10
C HIS A 9 -0.29 -5.63 -5.45
N LEU A 10 0.55 -6.30 -4.67
CA LEU A 10 0.23 -7.59 -4.07
C LEU A 10 -0.91 -7.50 -3.03
N THR A 11 -0.82 -6.53 -2.12
CA THR A 11 -1.76 -6.42 -0.99
C THR A 11 -3.23 -6.31 -1.41
N PRO A 12 -3.62 -5.45 -2.37
CA PRO A 12 -5.00 -5.39 -2.83
C PRO A 12 -5.44 -6.66 -3.57
N ALA A 13 -4.53 -7.32 -4.28
CA ALA A 13 -4.81 -8.60 -4.94
C ALA A 13 -5.10 -9.70 -3.91
N LEU A 14 -4.31 -9.79 -2.84
CA LEU A 14 -4.52 -10.73 -1.73
C LEU A 14 -5.87 -10.49 -1.05
N ALA A 15 -6.21 -9.24 -0.77
CA ALA A 15 -7.47 -8.90 -0.15
C ALA A 15 -8.68 -9.41 -0.96
N VAL A 16 -8.64 -9.27 -2.29
CA VAL A 16 -9.71 -9.80 -3.16
C VAL A 16 -9.67 -11.33 -3.22
N LEU A 17 -8.48 -11.95 -3.33
CA LEU A 17 -8.32 -13.41 -3.38
C LEU A 17 -8.90 -14.12 -2.15
N GLU A 18 -8.68 -13.56 -0.97
CA GLU A 18 -9.13 -14.13 0.30
C GLU A 18 -10.66 -14.10 0.48
N HIS A 19 -11.35 -13.25 -0.29
CA HIS A 19 -12.80 -13.05 -0.19
C HIS A 19 -13.58 -13.52 -1.42
N LEU A 20 -12.94 -14.27 -2.32
CA LEU A 20 -13.66 -14.80 -3.49
C LEU A 20 -14.79 -15.73 -3.07
N PRO A 21 -16.00 -15.56 -3.61
CA PRO A 21 -17.13 -16.43 -3.33
C PRO A 21 -16.86 -17.90 -3.72
N LYS A 22 -17.53 -18.82 -3.04
CA LYS A 22 -17.50 -20.25 -3.40
C LYS A 22 -17.91 -20.43 -4.86
N GLY A 23 -17.14 -21.23 -5.62
CA GLY A 23 -17.37 -21.47 -7.05
C GLY A 23 -16.67 -20.46 -7.97
N MET A 24 -15.88 -19.54 -7.41
CA MET A 24 -14.92 -18.74 -8.16
C MET A 24 -13.50 -19.28 -7.96
N ASP A 25 -12.86 -19.67 -9.06
CA ASP A 25 -11.46 -20.10 -9.06
C ASP A 25 -10.58 -18.96 -9.51
N ALA A 26 -9.46 -18.76 -8.82
CA ALA A 26 -8.47 -17.76 -9.20
C ALA A 26 -7.17 -18.38 -9.69
N VAL A 27 -6.57 -17.73 -10.68
CA VAL A 27 -5.18 -17.93 -11.06
C VAL A 27 -4.46 -16.59 -11.00
N TYR A 28 -3.17 -16.63 -10.69
CA TYR A 28 -2.37 -15.41 -10.58
C TYR A 28 -1.30 -15.36 -11.66
N ILE A 29 -1.21 -14.24 -12.38
CA ILE A 29 -0.18 -14.00 -13.39
C ILE A 29 0.75 -12.90 -12.86
N GLY A 30 2.04 -13.21 -12.69
CA GLY A 30 2.98 -12.28 -12.07
C GLY A 30 4.45 -12.63 -12.34
N ARG A 31 5.34 -11.98 -11.59
CA ARG A 31 6.77 -12.25 -11.62
C ARG A 31 7.13 -13.34 -10.62
N LYS A 32 7.93 -14.31 -11.06
CA LYS A 32 8.44 -15.35 -10.15
C LYS A 32 9.59 -14.84 -9.27
N PHE A 33 10.45 -13.97 -9.81
CA PHE A 33 11.66 -13.49 -9.13
C PHE A 33 11.55 -12.02 -8.77
N ALA A 34 12.21 -11.62 -7.68
CA ALA A 34 12.19 -10.26 -7.13
C ALA A 34 12.78 -9.25 -8.12
N LEU A 35 13.95 -9.56 -8.67
CA LEU A 35 14.61 -8.80 -9.71
C LEU A 35 14.91 -9.70 -10.91
N GLU A 36 15.14 -9.07 -12.06
CA GLU A 36 15.52 -9.80 -13.26
C GLU A 36 16.97 -10.31 -13.13
N GLY A 37 17.17 -11.61 -13.34
CA GLY A 37 18.46 -12.27 -13.13
C GLY A 37 18.72 -12.70 -11.67
N ASP A 38 17.79 -12.43 -10.76
CA ASP A 38 17.87 -12.85 -9.36
C ASP A 38 17.38 -14.30 -9.20
N THR A 39 17.83 -14.96 -8.14
CA THR A 39 17.37 -16.29 -7.69
C THR A 39 16.31 -16.18 -6.59
N ALA A 40 16.18 -15.01 -5.94
CA ALA A 40 15.21 -14.77 -4.90
C ALA A 40 13.79 -14.70 -5.46
N TYR A 41 12.88 -15.46 -4.88
CA TYR A 41 11.47 -15.42 -5.26
C TYR A 41 10.83 -14.07 -4.90
N SER A 42 9.92 -13.62 -5.77
CA SER A 42 9.10 -12.44 -5.49
C SER A 42 8.12 -12.72 -4.36
N LEU A 43 7.73 -11.67 -3.62
CA LEU A 43 6.69 -11.76 -2.60
C LEU A 43 5.37 -12.26 -3.18
N GLU A 44 5.06 -11.90 -4.44
CA GLU A 44 3.88 -12.38 -5.16
C GLU A 44 3.90 -13.90 -5.30
N TYR A 45 5.03 -14.46 -5.75
CA TYR A 45 5.17 -15.90 -5.93
C TYR A 45 5.07 -16.65 -4.61
N GLN A 46 5.76 -16.17 -3.57
CA GLN A 46 5.71 -16.79 -2.23
C GLN A 46 4.29 -16.77 -1.68
N ALA A 47 3.61 -15.62 -1.71
CA ALA A 47 2.26 -15.49 -1.22
C ALA A 47 1.23 -16.39 -1.93
N MET A 48 1.37 -16.60 -3.24
CA MET A 48 0.51 -17.51 -4.01
C MET A 48 0.82 -18.97 -3.72
N HIS A 49 2.11 -19.31 -3.59
CA HIS A 49 2.56 -20.65 -3.25
C HIS A 49 1.99 -21.09 -1.88
N ASP A 50 2.11 -20.24 -0.87
CA ASP A 50 1.64 -20.53 0.49
C ASP A 50 0.12 -20.73 0.55
N ARG A 51 -0.63 -20.06 -0.33
CA ARG A 51 -2.09 -20.17 -0.47
C ARG A 51 -2.55 -21.23 -1.47
N ARG A 52 -1.60 -21.94 -2.09
CA ARG A 52 -1.86 -22.95 -3.14
C ARG A 52 -2.66 -22.39 -4.33
N ILE A 53 -2.47 -21.13 -4.67
CA ILE A 53 -3.08 -20.48 -5.82
C ILE A 53 -2.21 -20.75 -7.05
N PRO A 54 -2.77 -21.24 -8.17
CA PRO A 54 -2.02 -21.47 -9.41
C PRO A 54 -1.35 -20.18 -9.88
N PHE A 55 -0.02 -20.24 -10.06
CA PHE A 55 0.81 -19.10 -10.43
C PHE A 55 1.41 -19.28 -11.83
N PHE A 56 1.22 -18.31 -12.68
CA PHE A 56 1.77 -18.26 -14.03
C PHE A 56 2.83 -17.16 -14.13
N HIS A 57 4.05 -17.58 -14.43
CA HIS A 57 5.18 -16.66 -14.56
C HIS A 57 5.21 -15.99 -15.92
N LEU A 58 5.12 -14.67 -15.96
CA LEU A 58 5.28 -13.86 -17.17
C LEU A 58 6.63 -13.12 -17.15
N THR A 59 7.41 -13.28 -18.21
CA THR A 59 8.62 -12.50 -18.47
C THR A 59 8.30 -11.45 -19.54
N THR A 60 8.32 -10.17 -19.17
CA THR A 60 8.08 -9.07 -20.10
C THR A 60 8.95 -7.88 -19.78
N GLY A 61 9.18 -7.02 -20.76
CA GLY A 61 9.93 -5.80 -20.58
C GLY A 61 9.19 -4.81 -19.67
N ARG A 62 9.96 -4.09 -18.87
CA ARG A 62 9.44 -3.00 -18.04
C ARG A 62 9.40 -1.72 -18.86
N LEU A 63 8.20 -1.25 -19.19
CA LEU A 63 8.04 0.07 -19.80
C LEU A 63 8.46 1.15 -18.79
N GLN A 64 9.60 1.78 -19.04
CA GLN A 64 10.12 2.86 -18.23
C GLN A 64 9.68 4.19 -18.81
N ARG A 65 9.37 5.17 -17.94
CA ARG A 65 8.99 6.53 -18.37
C ARG A 65 10.20 7.39 -18.77
N THR A 66 11.34 7.10 -18.15
CA THR A 66 12.63 7.76 -18.47
C THR A 66 13.50 6.80 -19.27
N PHE A 67 14.07 7.29 -20.35
CA PHE A 67 14.95 6.50 -21.20
C PHE A 67 16.27 6.25 -20.45
N THR A 68 16.62 4.98 -20.28
CA THR A 68 17.89 4.54 -19.67
C THR A 68 18.53 3.50 -20.59
N PRO A 69 19.84 3.20 -20.47
CA PRO A 69 20.48 2.15 -21.25
C PRO A 69 19.77 0.79 -21.20
N GLN A 70 19.08 0.50 -20.09
CA GLN A 70 18.27 -0.72 -19.90
C GLN A 70 16.92 -0.67 -20.62
N THR A 71 16.50 0.47 -21.15
CA THR A 71 15.21 0.60 -21.84
C THR A 71 15.16 -0.23 -23.12
N ILE A 72 16.23 -0.21 -23.94
CA ILE A 72 16.26 -0.98 -25.20
C ILE A 72 16.17 -2.50 -24.97
N PRO A 73 17.01 -3.13 -24.12
CA PRO A 73 16.86 -4.55 -23.80
C PRO A 73 15.48 -4.88 -23.21
N SER A 74 14.89 -3.97 -22.45
CA SER A 74 13.56 -4.16 -21.87
C SER A 74 12.46 -4.14 -22.95
N LEU A 75 12.54 -3.22 -23.92
CA LEU A 75 11.59 -3.15 -25.05
C LEU A 75 11.65 -4.40 -25.93
N LEU A 76 12.84 -4.97 -26.17
CA LEU A 76 13.01 -6.20 -26.93
C LEU A 76 12.32 -7.42 -26.28
N LYS A 77 12.02 -7.38 -25.00
CA LYS A 77 11.28 -8.44 -24.29
C LYS A 77 9.75 -8.30 -24.38
N LEU A 78 9.24 -7.16 -24.86
CA LEU A 78 7.79 -6.94 -24.99
C LEU A 78 7.12 -7.98 -25.93
N PRO A 79 7.62 -8.26 -27.15
CA PRO A 79 7.00 -9.24 -28.02
C PRO A 79 6.89 -10.63 -27.38
N ARG A 80 7.94 -11.04 -26.62
CA ARG A 80 7.93 -12.29 -25.87
C ARG A 80 6.86 -12.27 -24.77
N GLY A 81 6.69 -11.14 -24.08
CA GLY A 81 5.66 -10.97 -23.06
C GLY A 81 4.26 -11.10 -23.63
N PHE A 82 3.98 -10.48 -24.80
CA PHE A 82 2.70 -10.60 -25.49
C PHE A 82 2.43 -12.04 -25.96
N TRP A 83 3.43 -12.72 -26.52
CA TRP A 83 3.28 -14.11 -26.93
C TRP A 83 3.03 -15.06 -25.75
N GLN A 84 3.77 -14.89 -24.65
CA GLN A 84 3.54 -15.65 -23.42
C GLN A 84 2.14 -15.40 -22.86
N ALA A 85 1.70 -14.15 -22.79
CA ALA A 85 0.35 -13.78 -22.35
C ALA A 85 -0.72 -14.48 -23.19
N PHE A 86 -0.55 -14.50 -24.54
CA PHE A 86 -1.46 -15.19 -25.44
C PHE A 86 -1.56 -16.69 -25.13
N ARG A 87 -0.40 -17.38 -25.03
CA ARG A 87 -0.36 -18.80 -24.72
C ARG A 87 -0.98 -19.11 -23.34
N MET A 88 -0.66 -18.30 -22.35
CA MET A 88 -1.21 -18.45 -21.00
C MET A 88 -2.73 -18.29 -20.99
N LEU A 89 -3.26 -17.23 -21.59
CA LEU A 89 -4.69 -17.00 -21.60
C LEU A 89 -5.45 -18.06 -22.37
N GLN A 90 -4.91 -18.60 -23.45
CA GLN A 90 -5.50 -19.74 -24.15
C GLN A 90 -5.52 -21.03 -23.30
N THR A 91 -4.53 -21.21 -22.42
CA THR A 91 -4.47 -22.37 -21.52
C THR A 91 -5.38 -22.19 -20.32
N ILE A 92 -5.39 -21.00 -19.71
CA ILE A 92 -6.15 -20.68 -18.50
C ILE A 92 -7.64 -20.58 -18.81
N LYS A 93 -7.99 -19.96 -19.94
CA LYS A 93 -9.36 -19.63 -20.39
C LYS A 93 -10.15 -18.96 -19.25
N PRO A 94 -9.68 -17.80 -18.74
CA PRO A 94 -10.40 -17.13 -17.67
C PRO A 94 -11.67 -16.45 -18.22
N ASP A 95 -12.69 -16.38 -17.38
CA ASP A 95 -13.94 -15.68 -17.70
C ASP A 95 -13.77 -14.15 -17.59
N VAL A 96 -12.78 -13.70 -16.81
CA VAL A 96 -12.51 -12.28 -16.58
C VAL A 96 -11.07 -12.08 -16.11
N ILE A 97 -10.50 -10.94 -16.44
CA ILE A 97 -9.17 -10.49 -15.99
C ILE A 97 -9.35 -9.33 -15.02
N LEU A 98 -8.68 -9.40 -13.85
CA LEU A 98 -8.58 -8.30 -12.88
C LEU A 98 -7.12 -7.92 -12.69
N GLY A 99 -6.74 -6.71 -13.11
CA GLY A 99 -5.38 -6.18 -13.00
C GLY A 99 -5.22 -5.17 -11.88
N PHE A 100 -4.18 -5.35 -11.05
CA PHE A 100 -3.81 -4.40 -9.98
C PHE A 100 -2.59 -3.54 -10.37
N GLY A 101 -2.51 -3.14 -11.64
CA GLY A 101 -1.41 -2.34 -12.16
C GLY A 101 -0.13 -3.14 -12.42
N GLY A 102 1.00 -2.42 -12.47
CA GLY A 102 2.30 -3.01 -12.77
C GLY A 102 2.49 -3.33 -14.28
N TYR A 103 3.75 -3.41 -14.69
CA TYR A 103 4.09 -3.57 -16.12
C TYR A 103 3.66 -4.92 -16.72
N VAL A 104 3.50 -5.93 -15.87
CA VAL A 104 3.01 -7.27 -16.26
C VAL A 104 1.56 -7.21 -16.73
N SER A 105 0.76 -6.27 -16.22
CA SER A 105 -0.64 -6.12 -16.58
C SER A 105 -0.84 -5.72 -18.05
N VAL A 106 0.10 -4.98 -18.64
CA VAL A 106 -0.06 -4.42 -19.98
C VAL A 106 -0.21 -5.49 -21.05
N PRO A 107 0.75 -6.43 -21.25
CA PRO A 107 0.59 -7.47 -22.26
C PRO A 107 -0.59 -8.39 -21.99
N VAL A 108 -0.86 -8.74 -20.73
CA VAL A 108 -1.98 -9.63 -20.39
C VAL A 108 -3.32 -8.96 -20.64
N GLY A 109 -3.49 -7.69 -20.24
CA GLY A 109 -4.74 -6.95 -20.45
C GLY A 109 -5.05 -6.72 -21.92
N ILE A 110 -4.05 -6.31 -22.72
CA ILE A 110 -4.25 -6.08 -24.18
C ILE A 110 -4.58 -7.40 -24.88
N VAL A 111 -3.80 -8.46 -24.65
CA VAL A 111 -4.05 -9.77 -25.26
C VAL A 111 -5.39 -10.36 -24.79
N GLY A 112 -5.74 -10.20 -23.52
CA GLY A 112 -7.03 -10.62 -23.01
C GLY A 112 -8.19 -9.96 -23.77
N LYS A 113 -8.10 -8.66 -23.99
CA LYS A 113 -9.10 -7.93 -24.77
C LYS A 113 -9.17 -8.40 -26.24
N MET A 114 -8.02 -8.69 -26.87
CA MET A 114 -7.98 -9.25 -28.23
C MET A 114 -8.63 -10.65 -28.30
N LEU A 115 -8.57 -11.42 -27.23
CA LEU A 115 -9.21 -12.75 -27.11
C LEU A 115 -10.68 -12.66 -26.66
N GLY A 116 -11.24 -11.46 -26.52
CA GLY A 116 -12.63 -11.25 -26.07
C GLY A 116 -12.84 -11.44 -24.57
N ILE A 117 -11.76 -11.57 -23.78
CA ILE A 117 -11.86 -11.73 -22.33
C ILE A 117 -12.08 -10.35 -21.69
N PRO A 118 -13.12 -10.17 -20.85
CA PRO A 118 -13.37 -8.92 -20.16
C PRO A 118 -12.22 -8.52 -19.26
N LEU A 119 -11.87 -7.22 -19.26
CA LEU A 119 -10.77 -6.65 -18.51
C LEU A 119 -11.27 -5.62 -17.49
N ILE A 120 -10.94 -5.84 -16.23
CA ILE A 120 -11.13 -4.88 -15.15
C ILE A 120 -9.74 -4.50 -14.63
N ILE A 121 -9.52 -3.22 -14.38
CA ILE A 121 -8.29 -2.73 -13.72
C ILE A 121 -8.66 -1.99 -12.45
N HIS A 122 -7.75 -2.04 -11.47
CA HIS A 122 -7.88 -1.33 -10.21
C HIS A 122 -6.76 -0.29 -10.05
N GLU A 123 -7.14 0.96 -9.74
CA GLU A 123 -6.20 2.03 -9.39
C GLU A 123 -6.29 2.33 -7.90
N GLN A 124 -5.19 2.08 -7.19
CA GLN A 124 -5.13 2.18 -5.75
C GLN A 124 -4.78 3.59 -5.26
N THR A 125 -4.03 4.35 -6.06
CA THR A 125 -3.39 5.59 -5.66
C THR A 125 -4.21 6.83 -6.07
N LEU A 126 -3.90 7.98 -5.47
CA LEU A 126 -4.50 9.27 -5.84
C LEU A 126 -4.12 9.70 -7.26
N GLU A 127 -2.96 9.27 -7.73
CA GLU A 127 -2.48 9.45 -9.10
C GLU A 127 -2.66 8.17 -9.89
N THR A 128 -2.62 8.26 -11.21
CA THR A 128 -2.74 7.04 -12.03
C THR A 128 -1.39 6.42 -12.36
N GLY A 129 -1.30 5.11 -12.20
CA GLY A 129 -0.17 4.30 -12.63
C GLY A 129 -0.06 4.23 -14.16
N PHE A 130 1.18 4.20 -14.72
CA PHE A 130 1.39 4.19 -16.17
C PHE A 130 0.76 2.97 -16.87
N ALA A 131 0.82 1.81 -16.25
CA ALA A 131 0.17 0.61 -16.78
C ALA A 131 -1.35 0.77 -16.89
N ASN A 132 -1.99 1.36 -15.86
CA ASN A 132 -3.43 1.60 -15.86
C ASN A 132 -3.83 2.68 -16.89
N GLN A 133 -2.97 3.68 -17.15
CA GLN A 133 -3.20 4.64 -18.25
C GLN A 133 -3.22 3.95 -19.61
N ILE A 134 -2.28 3.04 -19.87
CA ILE A 134 -2.23 2.26 -21.12
C ILE A 134 -3.45 1.34 -21.25
N LEU A 135 -3.87 0.71 -20.15
CA LEU A 135 -4.98 -0.26 -20.16
C LEU A 135 -6.37 0.38 -20.13
N ALA A 136 -6.51 1.63 -19.72
CA ALA A 136 -7.80 2.30 -19.58
C ALA A 136 -8.68 2.27 -20.84
N PRO A 137 -8.16 2.47 -22.08
CA PRO A 137 -8.96 2.34 -23.30
C PRO A 137 -9.53 0.93 -23.48
N PHE A 138 -8.80 -0.11 -23.08
CA PHE A 138 -9.13 -1.52 -23.27
C PHE A 138 -10.01 -2.08 -22.15
N ALA A 139 -9.96 -1.49 -20.95
CA ALA A 139 -10.73 -1.95 -19.80
C ALA A 139 -12.24 -1.79 -20.00
N ASP A 140 -13.01 -2.77 -19.56
CA ASP A 140 -14.47 -2.73 -19.51
C ASP A 140 -14.97 -1.94 -18.30
N LYS A 141 -14.28 -2.09 -17.15
CA LYS A 141 -14.47 -1.27 -15.95
C LYS A 141 -13.13 -0.95 -15.29
N ILE A 142 -13.10 0.18 -14.62
CA ILE A 142 -11.92 0.71 -13.93
C ILE A 142 -12.33 1.02 -12.50
N CYS A 143 -11.96 0.13 -11.59
CA CYS A 143 -12.16 0.32 -10.16
C CYS A 143 -11.14 1.34 -9.65
N VAL A 144 -11.58 2.37 -8.95
CA VAL A 144 -10.69 3.38 -8.37
C VAL A 144 -10.90 3.47 -6.85
N SER A 145 -9.81 3.66 -6.12
CA SER A 145 -9.88 3.82 -4.68
C SER A 145 -10.40 5.20 -4.27
N TRP A 146 -10.16 6.23 -5.07
CA TRP A 146 -10.42 7.61 -4.73
C TRP A 146 -11.27 8.31 -5.81
N LYS A 147 -12.24 9.12 -5.38
CA LYS A 147 -13.06 9.92 -6.28
C LYS A 147 -12.20 10.87 -7.13
N SER A 148 -11.15 11.43 -6.54
CA SER A 148 -10.20 12.30 -7.22
C SER A 148 -9.45 11.60 -8.37
N SER A 149 -9.32 10.27 -8.33
CA SER A 149 -8.64 9.48 -9.38
C SER A 149 -9.55 9.22 -10.59
N GLN A 150 -10.87 9.37 -10.46
CA GLN A 150 -11.82 9.17 -11.57
C GLN A 150 -11.54 10.09 -12.75
N LYS A 151 -11.05 11.30 -12.51
CA LYS A 151 -10.71 12.28 -13.56
C LYS A 151 -9.67 11.80 -14.58
N PHE A 152 -8.90 10.76 -14.25
CA PHE A 152 -7.88 10.20 -15.13
C PHE A 152 -8.42 9.13 -16.09
N PHE A 153 -9.69 8.77 -15.94
CA PHE A 153 -10.30 7.67 -16.66
C PHE A 153 -11.62 8.06 -17.32
N PRO A 154 -12.07 7.34 -18.37
CA PRO A 154 -13.38 7.57 -18.96
C PRO A 154 -14.50 7.42 -17.92
N ALA A 155 -15.36 8.42 -17.79
CA ALA A 155 -16.39 8.48 -16.76
C ALA A 155 -17.37 7.29 -16.78
N ASN A 156 -17.68 6.75 -17.96
CA ASN A 156 -18.57 5.59 -18.13
C ASN A 156 -17.94 4.26 -17.72
N LYS A 157 -16.62 4.23 -17.51
CA LYS A 157 -15.88 3.03 -17.09
C LYS A 157 -15.43 3.08 -15.62
N ALA A 158 -15.19 4.28 -15.08
CA ALA A 158 -14.69 4.46 -13.73
C ALA A 158 -15.76 4.16 -12.67
N VAL A 159 -15.42 3.33 -11.69
CA VAL A 159 -16.29 2.93 -10.57
C VAL A 159 -15.53 3.18 -9.26
N LEU A 160 -16.09 3.94 -8.35
CA LEU A 160 -15.51 4.16 -7.01
C LEU A 160 -15.76 2.92 -6.14
N THR A 161 -14.70 2.15 -5.93
CA THR A 161 -14.75 0.91 -5.14
C THR A 161 -14.04 1.02 -3.81
N GLY A 162 -13.11 1.94 -3.66
CA GLY A 162 -12.26 2.04 -2.47
C GLY A 162 -10.99 1.18 -2.57
N ASN A 163 -10.23 1.15 -1.48
CA ASN A 163 -8.94 0.46 -1.37
C ASN A 163 -9.08 -0.89 -0.65
N PRO A 164 -9.04 -2.03 -1.37
CA PRO A 164 -9.26 -3.35 -0.78
C PRO A 164 -8.16 -3.77 0.21
N ALA A 165 -6.93 -3.28 0.04
CA ALA A 165 -5.84 -3.55 0.98
C ALA A 165 -6.17 -3.04 2.40
N VAL A 166 -6.84 -1.91 2.49
CA VAL A 166 -7.23 -1.31 3.77
C VAL A 166 -8.47 -2.00 4.35
N ALA A 167 -9.46 -2.35 3.53
CA ALA A 167 -10.62 -3.11 4.00
C ALA A 167 -10.20 -4.39 4.74
N SER A 168 -9.29 -5.16 4.14
CA SER A 168 -8.77 -6.38 4.76
C SER A 168 -8.08 -6.15 6.11
N LEU A 169 -7.41 -5.01 6.31
CA LEU A 169 -6.80 -4.68 7.59
C LEU A 169 -7.86 -4.47 8.69
N PHE A 170 -8.95 -3.77 8.36
CA PHE A 170 -10.04 -3.55 9.32
C PHE A 170 -10.80 -4.83 9.67
N GLU A 171 -11.00 -5.72 8.70
CA GLU A 171 -11.67 -7.01 8.91
C GLU A 171 -10.86 -7.96 9.79
N LYS A 172 -9.53 -7.95 9.64
CA LYS A 172 -8.60 -8.82 10.39
C LYS A 172 -8.19 -8.24 11.73
N SER A 173 -8.43 -6.94 11.93
CA SER A 173 -8.01 -6.25 13.15
C SER A 173 -8.56 -6.92 14.39
N LYS A 174 -7.65 -7.35 15.26
CA LYS A 174 -7.98 -7.88 16.58
C LYS A 174 -7.95 -6.73 17.58
N PRO A 175 -8.90 -6.68 18.55
CA PRO A 175 -8.81 -5.73 19.63
C PRO A 175 -7.51 -5.98 20.40
N HIS A 176 -6.49 -5.19 20.13
CA HIS A 176 -5.23 -5.30 20.85
C HIS A 176 -5.40 -4.61 22.21
N ARG A 177 -5.28 -5.38 23.28
CA ARG A 177 -5.28 -4.85 24.65
C ARG A 177 -3.91 -4.20 24.94
N LEU A 178 -3.57 -3.16 24.19
CA LEU A 178 -2.53 -2.25 24.65
C LEU A 178 -3.11 -1.55 25.89
N THR A 179 -2.61 -1.89 27.06
CA THR A 179 -2.96 -1.19 28.30
C THR A 179 -2.76 0.30 28.08
N LYS A 180 -3.78 1.10 28.42
CA LYS A 180 -3.60 2.56 28.45
C LYS A 180 -2.52 2.84 29.48
N GLY A 181 -1.39 3.32 29.01
CA GLY A 181 -0.34 3.81 29.88
C GLY A 181 -0.74 5.11 30.57
N VAL A 182 0.08 5.54 31.49
CA VAL A 182 -0.11 6.80 32.22
C VAL A 182 0.13 8.02 31.31
N LEU A 183 0.99 7.85 30.30
CA LEU A 183 1.35 8.92 29.36
C LEU A 183 0.68 8.74 27.98
N PRO A 184 0.51 9.84 27.23
CA PRO A 184 0.07 9.75 25.85
C PRO A 184 1.00 8.87 25.00
N ARG A 185 0.41 8.02 24.13
CA ARG A 185 1.21 7.11 23.29
C ARG A 185 1.52 7.73 21.94
N LEU A 186 2.81 7.74 21.59
CA LEU A 186 3.33 8.09 20.29
C LEU A 186 3.70 6.79 19.54
N VAL A 187 3.13 6.59 18.36
CA VAL A 187 3.45 5.45 17.48
C VAL A 187 4.28 5.94 16.31
N ILE A 188 5.41 5.28 16.06
CA ILE A 188 6.35 5.63 15.00
C ILE A 188 6.50 4.44 14.06
N VAL A 189 6.17 4.63 12.76
CA VAL A 189 6.27 3.59 11.74
C VAL A 189 6.91 4.11 10.46
N GLY A 190 7.99 3.48 10.03
CA GLY A 190 8.70 3.84 8.80
C GLY A 190 8.11 3.26 7.51
N GLY A 191 6.93 2.60 7.58
CA GLY A 191 6.39 1.73 6.54
C GLY A 191 6.85 0.27 6.71
N SER A 192 6.43 -0.63 5.83
CA SER A 192 6.68 -2.08 5.97
C SER A 192 8.16 -2.48 6.10
N LEU A 193 9.06 -1.73 5.47
CA LEU A 193 10.50 -2.00 5.51
C LEU A 193 11.25 -1.16 6.55
N GLY A 194 10.55 -0.25 7.24
CA GLY A 194 11.16 0.76 8.10
C GLY A 194 11.72 1.95 7.31
N SER A 195 12.33 2.90 8.01
CA SER A 195 12.91 4.10 7.41
C SER A 195 14.08 4.62 8.23
N HIS A 196 15.30 4.45 7.71
CA HIS A 196 16.51 4.95 8.35
C HIS A 196 16.42 6.46 8.70
N ALA A 197 15.93 7.29 7.78
CA ALA A 197 15.81 8.73 8.02
C ALA A 197 14.85 9.06 9.18
N ILE A 198 13.74 8.35 9.33
CA ILE A 198 12.82 8.52 10.47
C ILE A 198 13.52 8.01 11.74
N ASN A 199 14.12 6.83 11.68
CA ASN A 199 14.81 6.22 12.82
C ASN A 199 15.91 7.14 13.36
N ALA A 200 16.72 7.74 12.49
CA ALA A 200 17.77 8.68 12.86
C ALA A 200 17.24 9.98 13.50
N LEU A 201 16.16 10.55 12.94
CA LEU A 201 15.50 11.73 13.49
C LEU A 201 14.95 11.45 14.91
N ILE A 202 14.28 10.30 15.08
CA ILE A 202 13.74 9.89 16.40
C ILE A 202 14.85 9.63 17.38
N GLU A 203 15.93 8.97 16.98
CA GLU A 203 17.08 8.71 17.85
C GLU A 203 17.66 10.00 18.43
N GLY A 204 17.71 11.07 17.62
CA GLY A 204 18.23 12.37 18.05
C GLY A 204 17.39 13.09 19.11
N CYS A 205 16.08 12.81 19.20
CA CYS A 205 15.17 13.40 20.19
C CYS A 205 14.51 12.37 21.12
N LEU A 206 15.03 11.13 21.16
CA LEU A 206 14.37 10.02 21.85
C LEU A 206 14.15 10.28 23.34
N GLU A 207 15.18 10.75 24.06
CA GLU A 207 15.07 10.98 25.49
C GLU A 207 14.03 12.06 25.83
N ASP A 208 13.95 13.12 25.03
CA ASP A 208 12.96 14.19 25.25
C ASP A 208 11.54 13.68 24.96
N LEU A 209 11.37 12.83 23.95
CA LEU A 209 10.10 12.15 23.73
C LEU A 209 9.71 11.26 24.91
N LEU A 210 10.63 10.45 25.44
CA LEU A 210 10.36 9.50 26.52
C LEU A 210 10.09 10.18 27.88
N LYS A 211 10.50 11.43 28.07
CA LYS A 211 10.13 12.23 29.26
C LYS A 211 8.64 12.51 29.30
N GLN A 212 7.98 12.60 28.13
CA GLN A 212 6.60 13.04 28.02
C GLN A 212 5.62 11.99 27.47
N TYR A 213 6.12 10.97 26.75
CA TYR A 213 5.31 10.02 25.98
C TYR A 213 5.75 8.58 26.21
N GLU A 214 4.79 7.66 26.03
CA GLU A 214 5.11 6.26 25.73
C GLU A 214 5.33 6.14 24.22
N VAL A 215 6.46 5.57 23.83
CA VAL A 215 6.85 5.48 22.41
C VAL A 215 6.85 4.02 21.96
N LEU A 216 6.02 3.69 20.96
CA LEU A 216 6.11 2.44 20.22
C LEU A 216 6.77 2.75 18.86
N HIS A 217 7.91 2.16 18.60
CA HIS A 217 8.73 2.44 17.43
C HIS A 217 9.00 1.18 16.59
N GLN A 218 8.49 1.15 15.36
CA GLN A 218 8.80 0.12 14.37
C GLN A 218 9.90 0.62 13.44
N THR A 219 11.07 -0.03 13.50
CA THR A 219 12.28 0.40 12.79
C THR A 219 12.48 -0.22 11.41
N GLY A 220 11.87 -1.37 11.16
CA GLY A 220 12.27 -2.28 10.08
C GLY A 220 13.51 -3.11 10.46
N ASP A 221 14.00 -3.89 9.52
CA ASP A 221 15.19 -4.76 9.68
C ASP A 221 16.22 -4.50 8.57
N SER A 222 16.58 -3.23 8.35
CA SER A 222 17.64 -2.90 7.39
C SER A 222 18.99 -3.38 7.90
N LYS A 223 19.59 -4.32 7.15
CA LYS A 223 20.92 -4.85 7.46
C LYS A 223 22.03 -3.81 7.24
N GLU A 224 21.82 -2.89 6.30
CA GLU A 224 22.77 -1.83 5.98
C GLU A 224 22.93 -0.82 7.12
N PHE A 225 21.81 -0.34 7.66
CA PHE A 225 21.82 0.71 8.70
C PHE A 225 21.77 0.17 10.12
N ARG A 226 21.34 -1.08 10.32
CA ARG A 226 21.23 -1.74 11.63
C ARG A 226 20.50 -0.88 12.67
N ASP A 227 19.47 -0.16 12.24
CA ASP A 227 18.76 0.81 13.10
C ASP A 227 18.16 0.15 14.34
N PHE A 228 17.62 -1.06 14.21
CA PHE A 228 17.07 -1.77 15.36
C PHE A 228 18.13 -2.03 16.42
N ASP A 229 19.31 -2.54 16.04
CA ASP A 229 20.38 -2.88 16.98
C ASP A 229 20.90 -1.62 17.68
N ARG A 230 21.09 -0.52 16.93
CA ARG A 230 21.56 0.77 17.45
C ARG A 230 20.56 1.37 18.43
N LEU A 231 19.27 1.38 18.09
CA LEU A 231 18.21 1.90 18.96
C LEU A 231 17.98 1.00 20.18
N ALA A 232 18.17 -0.33 20.07
CA ALA A 232 18.13 -1.25 21.20
C ALA A 232 19.25 -0.96 22.19
N GLN A 233 20.48 -0.75 21.73
CA GLN A 233 21.59 -0.34 22.58
C GLN A 233 21.31 0.99 23.29
N LYS A 234 20.78 1.98 22.54
CA LYS A 234 20.36 3.26 23.13
C LYS A 234 19.29 3.07 24.21
N ARG A 235 18.26 2.26 23.93
CA ARG A 235 17.21 1.91 24.92
C ARG A 235 17.82 1.31 26.19
N ASP A 236 18.75 0.36 26.03
CA ASP A 236 19.34 -0.34 27.15
C ASP A 236 20.28 0.55 28.00
N SER A 237 20.78 1.66 27.45
CA SER A 237 21.54 2.70 28.16
C SER A 237 20.66 3.71 28.91
N LEU A 238 19.34 3.74 28.66
CA LEU A 238 18.42 4.63 29.35
C LEU A 238 18.20 4.21 30.80
N GLY A 239 17.88 5.20 31.63
CA GLY A 239 17.42 4.93 33.02
C GLY A 239 16.11 4.10 33.02
N PRO A 240 15.83 3.34 34.08
CA PRO A 240 14.73 2.37 34.14
C PRO A 240 13.38 2.93 33.68
N ILE A 241 13.03 4.14 34.16
CA ILE A 241 11.74 4.79 33.86
C ILE A 241 11.61 5.07 32.37
N LEU A 242 12.64 5.63 31.72
CA LEU A 242 12.57 5.95 30.27
C LEU A 242 12.60 4.67 29.43
N ARG A 243 13.34 3.66 29.86
CA ARG A 243 13.42 2.37 29.18
C ARG A 243 12.07 1.66 29.13
N GLU A 244 11.29 1.69 30.21
CA GLU A 244 9.95 1.11 30.25
C GLU A 244 8.97 1.80 29.31
N ARG A 245 9.17 3.08 29.01
CA ARG A 245 8.33 3.89 28.10
C ARG A 245 8.67 3.66 26.63
N TYR A 246 9.73 2.91 26.30
CA TYR A 246 10.17 2.69 24.93
C TYR A 246 9.97 1.25 24.47
N THR A 247 8.93 1.02 23.68
CA THR A 247 8.69 -0.26 23.01
C THR A 247 9.30 -0.21 21.62
N LEU A 248 10.32 -1.03 21.37
CA LEU A 248 11.05 -1.11 20.12
C LEU A 248 10.75 -2.44 19.43
N THR A 249 10.34 -2.41 18.15
CA THR A 249 10.10 -3.62 17.36
C THR A 249 10.62 -3.44 15.93
N LYS A 250 11.02 -4.56 15.30
CA LYS A 250 11.38 -4.56 13.87
C LYS A 250 10.17 -4.44 12.98
N PHE A 251 9.10 -5.16 13.32
CA PHE A 251 7.87 -5.23 12.52
C PHE A 251 6.64 -5.21 13.43
N ILE A 252 5.57 -4.66 12.89
CA ILE A 252 4.22 -4.78 13.45
C ILE A 252 3.47 -5.74 12.53
N ASP A 253 2.77 -6.71 13.13
CA ASP A 253 1.91 -7.61 12.35
C ASP A 253 0.86 -6.78 11.59
N PRO A 254 0.67 -6.99 10.28
CA PRO A 254 -0.38 -6.32 9.54
C PRO A 254 -1.76 -6.39 10.20
N ASP A 255 -2.10 -7.50 10.86
CA ASP A 255 -3.37 -7.69 11.54
C ASP A 255 -3.50 -6.81 12.81
N ASP A 256 -2.38 -6.33 13.37
CA ASP A 256 -2.37 -5.48 14.57
C ASP A 256 -2.27 -3.97 14.22
N ILE A 257 -1.99 -3.60 12.97
CA ILE A 257 -1.68 -2.20 12.62
C ILE A 257 -2.83 -1.24 12.92
N VAL A 258 -4.08 -1.67 12.72
CA VAL A 258 -5.27 -0.85 13.00
C VAL A 258 -5.35 -0.57 14.50
N SER A 259 -5.26 -1.59 15.34
CA SER A 259 -5.34 -1.46 16.80
C SER A 259 -4.15 -0.68 17.38
N VAL A 260 -2.96 -0.84 16.80
CA VAL A 260 -1.78 -0.03 17.14
C VAL A 260 -2.04 1.45 16.86
N PHE A 261 -2.57 1.78 15.69
CA PHE A 261 -2.91 3.18 15.36
C PHE A 261 -4.05 3.71 16.22
N GLU A 262 -5.06 2.90 16.54
CA GLU A 262 -6.14 3.28 17.46
C GLU A 262 -5.59 3.66 18.84
N SER A 263 -4.58 2.94 19.33
CA SER A 263 -3.97 3.19 20.63
C SER A 263 -3.15 4.48 20.71
N ALA A 264 -2.75 5.04 19.57
CA ALA A 264 -1.89 6.22 19.51
C ALA A 264 -2.67 7.52 19.77
N GLU A 265 -2.05 8.48 20.44
CA GLU A 265 -2.48 9.87 20.42
C GLU A 265 -2.03 10.59 19.15
N LEU A 266 -0.83 10.22 18.67
CA LEU A 266 -0.25 10.70 17.42
C LEU A 266 0.53 9.57 16.74
N VAL A 267 0.45 9.52 15.41
CA VAL A 267 1.27 8.61 14.60
C VAL A 267 2.31 9.41 13.82
N VAL A 268 3.57 8.98 13.83
CA VAL A 268 4.63 9.49 12.94
C VAL A 268 4.91 8.45 11.87
N THR A 269 4.75 8.81 10.59
CA THR A 269 4.80 7.80 9.52
C THR A 269 5.22 8.33 8.15
N ARG A 270 5.56 7.42 7.24
CA ARG A 270 5.64 7.69 5.80
C ARG A 270 4.24 7.91 5.21
N ALA A 271 4.19 8.63 4.06
CA ALA A 271 2.94 8.92 3.36
C ALA A 271 2.56 7.83 2.34
N GLY A 272 2.68 6.55 2.69
CA GLY A 272 2.16 5.46 1.86
C GLY A 272 0.63 5.50 1.79
N ILE A 273 0.04 5.28 0.61
CA ILE A 273 -1.41 5.44 0.43
C ILE A 273 -2.24 4.54 1.36
N ASN A 274 -1.81 3.32 1.64
CA ASN A 274 -2.53 2.44 2.57
C ASN A 274 -2.53 2.99 3.99
N THR A 275 -1.38 3.47 4.47
CA THR A 275 -1.24 4.10 5.80
C THR A 275 -2.11 5.35 5.90
N ILE A 276 -2.05 6.23 4.90
CA ILE A 276 -2.88 7.45 4.83
C ILE A 276 -4.36 7.09 4.86
N THR A 277 -4.81 6.11 4.05
CA THR A 277 -6.20 5.65 4.04
C THR A 277 -6.63 5.11 5.41
N THR A 278 -5.77 4.32 6.06
CA THR A 278 -6.06 3.76 7.39
C THR A 278 -6.21 4.87 8.44
N LEU A 279 -5.31 5.84 8.46
CA LEU A 279 -5.35 6.97 9.37
C LEU A 279 -6.60 7.86 9.16
N LEU A 280 -6.99 8.10 7.90
CA LEU A 280 -8.22 8.80 7.55
C LEU A 280 -9.47 8.08 8.08
N LEU A 281 -9.55 6.76 7.90
CA LEU A 281 -10.66 5.93 8.38
C LEU A 281 -10.75 5.85 9.90
N LEU A 282 -9.61 5.91 10.58
CA LEU A 282 -9.52 5.92 12.05
C LEU A 282 -9.72 7.33 12.65
N ASN A 283 -9.81 8.36 11.81
CA ASN A 283 -9.77 9.75 12.24
C ASN A 283 -8.58 10.04 13.18
N LYS A 284 -7.40 9.48 12.83
CA LYS A 284 -6.22 9.49 13.68
C LYS A 284 -5.23 10.57 13.24
N PRO A 285 -4.86 11.50 14.15
CA PRO A 285 -3.83 12.51 13.85
C PRO A 285 -2.48 11.89 13.53
N ALA A 286 -1.78 12.46 12.54
CA ALA A 286 -0.44 11.99 12.20
C ALA A 286 0.49 13.11 11.74
N LEU A 287 1.77 12.98 12.11
CA LEU A 287 2.87 13.72 11.50
C LEU A 287 3.45 12.88 10.35
N VAL A 288 3.23 13.35 9.13
CA VAL A 288 3.56 12.60 7.93
C VAL A 288 4.90 13.05 7.36
N ILE A 289 5.81 12.12 7.14
CA ILE A 289 7.17 12.36 6.62
C ILE A 289 7.29 11.71 5.24
N PRO A 290 6.94 12.42 4.15
CA PRO A 290 6.96 11.84 2.81
C PRO A 290 8.39 11.50 2.36
N LEU A 291 8.54 10.39 1.62
CA LEU A 291 9.80 10.00 1.00
C LEU A 291 10.13 10.95 -0.16
N PRO A 292 11.26 11.70 -0.14
CA PRO A 292 11.57 12.69 -1.16
C PRO A 292 11.75 12.10 -2.56
N THR A 293 12.21 10.84 -2.64
CA THR A 293 12.52 10.14 -3.90
C THR A 293 11.35 9.32 -4.43
N SER A 294 10.13 9.52 -3.89
CA SER A 294 8.95 8.78 -4.35
C SER A 294 8.60 9.13 -5.80
N GLN A 295 8.16 8.13 -6.57
CA GLN A 295 7.78 8.34 -7.97
C GLN A 295 6.71 9.42 -8.09
N LYS A 296 6.90 10.39 -9.00
CA LYS A 296 5.98 11.52 -9.24
C LYS A 296 5.61 12.31 -7.96
N ASN A 297 6.48 12.29 -6.96
CA ASN A 297 6.20 12.87 -5.64
C ASN A 297 4.91 12.30 -5.01
N GLU A 298 4.61 11.01 -5.26
CA GLU A 298 3.39 10.37 -4.79
C GLU A 298 3.20 10.55 -3.30
N GLN A 299 4.23 10.28 -2.49
CA GLN A 299 4.11 10.42 -1.04
C GLN A 299 3.88 11.87 -0.60
N LEU A 300 4.48 12.84 -1.27
CA LEU A 300 4.20 14.25 -0.97
C LEU A 300 2.73 14.62 -1.26
N LYS A 301 2.19 14.13 -2.38
CA LYS A 301 0.76 14.34 -2.72
C LYS A 301 -0.17 13.66 -1.73
N ASN A 302 0.16 12.44 -1.30
CA ASN A 302 -0.60 11.72 -0.27
C ASN A 302 -0.56 12.49 1.07
N ALA A 303 0.61 13.04 1.45
CA ALA A 303 0.74 13.85 2.65
C ALA A 303 -0.07 15.15 2.57
N GLN A 304 -0.04 15.83 1.42
CA GLN A 304 -0.86 17.03 1.17
C GLN A 304 -2.35 16.71 1.24
N PHE A 305 -2.78 15.61 0.66
CA PHE A 305 -4.15 15.13 0.73
C PHE A 305 -4.58 14.87 2.18
N PHE A 306 -3.74 14.22 2.97
CA PHE A 306 -3.99 13.98 4.41
C PHE A 306 -4.11 15.29 5.19
N LYS A 307 -3.22 16.24 4.95
CA LYS A 307 -3.27 17.57 5.58
C LYS A 307 -4.53 18.35 5.20
N GLN A 308 -5.02 18.23 3.94
CA GLN A 308 -6.28 18.85 3.51
C GLN A 308 -7.50 18.32 4.28
N HIS A 309 -7.43 17.09 4.82
CA HIS A 309 -8.45 16.52 5.69
C HIS A 309 -8.33 16.96 7.15
N ASN A 310 -7.47 17.91 7.45
CA ASN A 310 -7.22 18.46 8.80
C ASN A 310 -6.84 17.39 9.84
N LEU A 311 -6.14 16.33 9.42
CA LEU A 311 -5.72 15.25 10.31
C LEU A 311 -4.23 15.23 10.63
N GLY A 312 -3.45 16.19 10.11
CA GLY A 312 -2.05 16.20 10.46
C GLY A 312 -1.18 17.21 9.73
N GLU A 313 0.10 17.12 10.05
CA GLU A 313 1.14 17.99 9.52
C GLU A 313 2.15 17.20 8.68
N ILE A 314 2.89 17.94 7.85
CA ILE A 314 3.94 17.39 6.97
C ILE A 314 5.30 17.83 7.48
N PHE A 315 6.18 16.86 7.73
CA PHE A 315 7.58 17.12 8.10
C PHE A 315 8.52 16.84 6.91
N ASN A 316 9.33 17.82 6.56
CA ASN A 316 10.33 17.64 5.52
C ASN A 316 11.65 17.14 6.13
N GLN A 317 11.96 15.88 5.89
CA GLN A 317 13.16 15.23 6.44
C GLN A 317 14.48 15.78 5.91
N THR A 318 14.48 16.50 4.74
CA THR A 318 15.71 16.98 4.11
C THR A 318 16.28 18.20 4.85
N ILE A 319 15.41 18.98 5.47
CA ILE A 319 15.77 20.23 6.18
C ILE A 319 15.37 20.20 7.66
N GLY A 320 14.73 19.13 8.10
CA GLY A 320 14.26 18.96 9.45
C GLY A 320 15.35 18.42 10.37
N THR A 321 15.36 18.87 11.61
CA THR A 321 16.25 18.37 12.68
C THR A 321 15.45 17.60 13.74
N PRO A 322 16.10 16.78 14.58
CA PRO A 322 15.43 16.10 15.70
C PRO A 322 14.67 17.06 16.63
N GLU A 323 15.24 18.23 16.93
CA GLU A 323 14.63 19.24 17.81
C GLU A 323 13.35 19.81 17.19
N LYS A 324 13.37 20.10 15.88
CA LYS A 324 12.17 20.53 15.14
C LYS A 324 11.12 19.44 15.12
N LEU A 325 11.53 18.18 14.91
CA LEU A 325 10.61 17.05 14.94
C LEU A 325 9.93 16.93 16.31
N PHE A 326 10.70 16.97 17.39
CA PHE A 326 10.18 16.97 18.77
C PHE A 326 9.17 18.11 18.98
N THR A 327 9.54 19.34 18.63
CA THR A 327 8.68 20.53 18.79
C THR A 327 7.32 20.36 18.10
N ILE A 328 7.32 19.80 16.86
CA ILE A 328 6.07 19.60 16.12
C ILE A 328 5.25 18.46 16.75
N ILE A 329 5.87 17.36 17.14
CA ILE A 329 5.18 16.24 17.81
C ILE A 329 4.51 16.74 19.09
N ASP A 330 5.23 17.47 19.93
CA ASP A 330 4.72 18.01 21.18
C ASP A 330 3.54 18.98 20.97
N ALA A 331 3.68 19.89 20.01
CA ALA A 331 2.61 20.81 19.64
C ALA A 331 1.36 20.07 19.14
N MET A 332 1.53 19.07 18.27
CA MET A 332 0.40 18.30 17.74
C MET A 332 -0.32 17.49 18.81
N ILE A 333 0.40 16.86 19.74
CA ILE A 333 -0.23 16.10 20.84
C ILE A 333 -0.98 17.05 21.78
N LYS A 334 -0.44 18.21 22.11
CA LYS A 334 -1.11 19.23 22.92
C LYS A 334 -2.38 19.78 22.26
N GLN A 335 -2.37 19.88 20.94
CA GLN A 335 -3.48 20.39 20.14
C GLN A 335 -4.28 19.26 19.44
N LYS A 336 -4.20 18.02 19.89
CA LYS A 336 -4.79 16.86 19.20
C LYS A 336 -6.25 17.01 18.84
N ASN A 337 -7.03 17.70 19.68
CA ASN A 337 -8.47 17.91 19.46
C ASN A 337 -8.77 18.86 18.29
N SER A 338 -7.79 19.63 17.79
CA SER A 338 -7.94 20.43 16.59
C SER A 338 -7.79 19.63 15.29
N TYR A 339 -7.17 18.45 15.38
CA TYR A 339 -6.99 17.55 14.25
C TYR A 339 -8.19 16.59 14.15
N THR A 340 -9.24 17.04 13.51
CA THR A 340 -10.44 16.24 13.24
C THR A 340 -10.75 16.28 11.76
N ASN A 341 -11.07 15.13 11.18
CA ASN A 341 -11.45 15.07 9.79
C ASN A 341 -12.76 15.83 9.55
N THR A 342 -12.68 16.97 8.89
CA THR A 342 -13.82 17.79 8.51
C THR A 342 -14.53 17.28 7.25
N HIS A 343 -13.93 16.30 6.57
CA HIS A 343 -14.40 15.71 5.31
C HIS A 343 -14.73 14.21 5.47
N ALA A 344 -15.39 13.83 6.58
CA ALA A 344 -15.94 12.47 6.73
C ALA A 344 -17.00 12.25 5.65
N THR A 345 -16.57 11.73 4.48
CA THR A 345 -17.38 11.58 3.30
C THR A 345 -17.82 10.12 3.14
N GLU A 346 -18.91 9.91 2.41
CA GLU A 346 -19.33 8.61 1.87
C GLU A 346 -18.17 7.88 1.17
N GLU A 347 -17.20 8.63 0.61
CA GLU A 347 -15.99 8.12 0.01
C GLU A 347 -15.15 7.30 0.99
N LEU A 348 -14.95 7.78 2.24
CA LEU A 348 -14.15 7.05 3.23
C LEU A 348 -14.83 5.73 3.64
N THR A 349 -16.15 5.73 3.80
CA THR A 349 -16.89 4.50 4.13
C THR A 349 -16.82 3.46 3.00
N THR A 350 -16.67 3.93 1.75
CA THR A 350 -16.51 3.04 0.58
C THR A 350 -15.26 2.16 0.69
N HIS A 351 -14.19 2.64 1.35
CA HIS A 351 -12.98 1.83 1.53
C HIS A 351 -13.22 0.57 2.36
N LYS A 352 -14.11 0.61 3.35
CA LYS A 352 -14.44 -0.56 4.18
C LYS A 352 -15.15 -1.67 3.41
N HIS A 353 -15.88 -1.31 2.34
CA HIS A 353 -16.65 -2.25 1.51
C HIS A 353 -15.99 -2.51 0.14
N SER A 354 -14.73 -2.12 -0.01
CA SER A 354 -14.07 -2.11 -1.32
C SER A 354 -13.89 -3.49 -1.93
N VAL A 355 -13.59 -4.50 -1.13
CA VAL A 355 -13.42 -5.88 -1.60
C VAL A 355 -14.72 -6.38 -2.24
N GLN A 356 -15.85 -6.22 -1.55
CA GLN A 356 -17.15 -6.64 -2.08
C GLN A 356 -17.52 -5.89 -3.35
N LYS A 357 -17.32 -4.56 -3.39
CA LYS A 357 -17.60 -3.75 -4.59
C LYS A 357 -16.77 -4.17 -5.80
N ILE A 358 -15.50 -4.55 -5.59
CA ILE A 358 -14.65 -5.07 -6.67
C ILE A 358 -15.17 -6.42 -7.15
N ILE A 359 -15.50 -7.33 -6.24
CA ILE A 359 -16.05 -8.65 -6.58
C ILE A 359 -17.37 -8.51 -7.33
N ASP A 360 -18.28 -7.65 -6.88
CA ASP A 360 -19.54 -7.38 -7.56
C ASP A 360 -19.33 -6.84 -8.99
N THR A 361 -18.34 -5.95 -9.15
CA THR A 361 -17.95 -5.42 -10.47
C THR A 361 -17.42 -6.53 -11.37
N VAL A 362 -16.60 -7.44 -10.83
CA VAL A 362 -16.06 -8.61 -11.55
C VAL A 362 -17.20 -9.51 -12.03
N ILE A 363 -18.13 -9.85 -11.14
CA ILE A 363 -19.29 -10.70 -11.46
C ILE A 363 -20.19 -10.06 -12.52
N TYR A 364 -20.46 -8.76 -12.36
CA TYR A 364 -21.28 -8.01 -13.32
C TYR A 364 -20.69 -8.03 -14.74
N VAL A 365 -19.38 -7.73 -14.84
CA VAL A 365 -18.70 -7.67 -16.15
C VAL A 365 -18.61 -9.06 -16.80
N ALA A 366 -18.27 -10.10 -16.03
CA ALA A 366 -18.18 -11.46 -16.53
C ALA A 366 -19.52 -11.97 -17.08
N LYS A 367 -20.64 -11.72 -16.39
CA LYS A 367 -21.98 -12.12 -16.84
C LYS A 367 -22.42 -11.41 -18.10
N LYS A 368 -22.10 -10.12 -18.24
CA LYS A 368 -22.50 -9.33 -19.42
C LYS A 368 -21.83 -9.81 -20.71
N THR A 369 -20.66 -10.40 -20.62
CA THR A 369 -19.90 -10.88 -21.78
C THR A 369 -20.29 -12.32 -22.16
N SER A 370 -20.94 -13.05 -21.25
CA SER A 370 -21.45 -14.42 -21.49
C SER A 370 -22.84 -14.46 -22.14
N GLN A 371 -23.51 -13.29 -22.25
CA GLN A 371 -24.75 -13.08 -23.00
C GLN A 371 -24.45 -12.49 -24.38
#